data_0d4bd1bb1690f549d564ac37bd3ffc5d
#
_entry.id   0d4bd1bb1690f549d564ac37bd3ffc5d
#
_cell.length_a   1.000
_cell.length_b   1.000
_cell.length_c   1.000
_cell.angle_alpha   90.00
_cell.angle_beta   90.00
_cell.angle_gamma   90.00
#
_symmetry.space_group_name_H-M   'P 1'
#
loop_
_entity.id
_entity.type
_entity.pdbx_description
1 polymer ?
#
loop_
_entity_poly.entity_id
_entity_poly.type
_entity_poly.pdbx_seq_one_letter_code
_entity_poly.pdbx_strand_id
1 'polypeptide(L)'
;MLALPTENQIDSEALSRIDSLARTWRTLYPKNEAMRLAQESYDEDFLVRMAYNSNAIEGSTLTLADTEIIYEGEFVAGKPGREQIAAKGLFEGGAFVHELIVNNLALNEAHLRDLHECCALD
;
A
#
# COMPACT_ATOMS: atom_id res chain seq x y z
N MET A 1 16.15 -10.35 17.86
CA MET A 1 16.09 -10.21 16.38
C MET A 1 15.69 -11.56 15.77
N LEU A 2 14.66 -11.54 14.94
CA LEU A 2 14.26 -12.72 14.20
C LEU A 2 15.27 -13.01 13.09
N ALA A 3 15.77 -14.24 13.02
CA ALA A 3 16.62 -14.66 11.91
C ALA A 3 15.77 -14.79 10.64
N LEU A 4 16.33 -14.43 9.50
CA LEU A 4 15.70 -14.68 8.21
C LEU A 4 15.60 -16.19 7.98
N PRO A 5 14.51 -16.69 7.37
CA PRO A 5 14.39 -18.10 7.06
C PRO A 5 15.49 -18.52 6.08
N THR A 6 16.02 -19.72 6.28
CA THR A 6 16.94 -20.33 5.34
C THR A 6 16.17 -20.90 4.14
N GLU A 7 16.85 -21.14 3.04
CA GLU A 7 16.26 -21.72 1.82
C GLU A 7 15.46 -23.00 2.09
N ASN A 8 15.91 -23.82 3.03
CA ASN A 8 15.22 -25.05 3.44
C ASN A 8 13.95 -24.84 4.26
N GLN A 9 13.71 -23.61 4.75
CA GLN A 9 12.52 -23.22 5.52
C GLN A 9 11.46 -22.55 4.64
N ILE A 10 11.74 -22.36 3.37
CA ILE A 10 10.83 -21.75 2.42
C ILE A 10 10.06 -22.86 1.70
N ASP A 11 8.74 -22.79 1.75
CA ASP A 11 7.88 -23.71 1.00
C ASP A 11 7.92 -23.34 -0.49
N SER A 12 8.73 -24.07 -1.25
CA SER A 12 8.91 -23.84 -2.68
C SER A 12 7.66 -24.15 -3.50
N GLU A 13 6.79 -25.05 -3.04
CA GLU A 13 5.51 -25.35 -3.69
C GLU A 13 4.54 -24.16 -3.54
N ALA A 14 4.45 -23.58 -2.33
CA ALA A 14 3.66 -22.38 -2.08
C ALA A 14 4.13 -21.18 -2.91
N LEU A 15 5.43 -20.95 -3.01
CA LEU A 15 6.01 -19.91 -3.85
C LEU A 15 5.69 -20.12 -5.33
N SER A 16 5.81 -21.35 -5.82
CA SER A 16 5.48 -21.71 -7.20
C SER A 16 4.00 -21.44 -7.51
N ARG A 17 3.10 -21.71 -6.57
CA ARG A 17 1.67 -21.40 -6.70
C ARG A 17 1.43 -19.89 -6.76
N ILE A 18 2.09 -19.12 -5.90
CA ILE A 18 1.99 -17.64 -5.91
C ILE A 18 2.46 -17.09 -7.26
N ASP A 19 3.60 -17.55 -7.77
CA ASP A 19 4.14 -17.13 -9.05
C ASP A 19 3.18 -17.46 -10.20
N SER A 20 2.56 -18.64 -10.17
CA SER A 20 1.56 -19.06 -11.17
C SER A 20 0.33 -18.16 -11.12
N LEU A 21 -0.19 -17.86 -9.93
CA LEU A 21 -1.32 -16.95 -9.75
C LEU A 21 -0.99 -15.53 -10.20
N ALA A 22 0.21 -15.04 -9.90
CA ALA A 22 0.67 -13.72 -10.33
C ALA A 22 0.75 -13.63 -11.86
N ARG A 23 1.25 -14.67 -12.53
CA ARG A 23 1.26 -14.73 -14.01
C ARG A 23 -0.14 -14.70 -14.60
N THR A 24 -1.06 -15.48 -14.05
CA THR A 24 -2.47 -15.48 -14.45
C THR A 24 -3.10 -14.10 -14.26
N TRP A 25 -2.88 -13.46 -13.13
CA TRP A 25 -3.36 -12.11 -12.86
C TRP A 25 -2.89 -11.11 -13.92
N ARG A 26 -1.60 -11.12 -14.25
CA ARG A 26 -1.03 -10.22 -15.27
C ARG A 26 -1.64 -10.40 -16.64
N THR A 27 -2.10 -11.61 -16.98
CA THR A 27 -2.79 -11.86 -18.26
C THR A 27 -4.23 -11.36 -18.29
N LEU A 28 -4.84 -11.16 -17.11
CA LEU A 28 -6.23 -10.72 -16.98
C LEU A 28 -6.38 -9.19 -17.07
N TYR A 29 -5.39 -8.43 -16.59
CA TYR A 29 -5.52 -6.98 -16.38
C TYR A 29 -4.34 -6.16 -16.90
N PRO A 30 -4.61 -4.88 -17.29
CA PRO A 30 -5.85 -4.39 -17.88
C PRO A 30 -5.88 -4.69 -19.38
N LYS A 31 -7.03 -5.06 -19.92
CA LYS A 31 -7.16 -5.43 -21.35
C LYS A 31 -7.71 -4.32 -22.25
N ASN A 32 -8.34 -3.31 -21.65
CA ASN A 32 -8.92 -2.18 -22.35
C ASN A 32 -9.04 -0.97 -21.43
N GLU A 33 -9.44 0.17 -21.99
CA GLU A 33 -9.57 1.42 -21.25
C GLU A 33 -10.59 1.35 -20.10
N ALA A 34 -11.73 0.70 -20.33
CA ALA A 34 -12.75 0.55 -19.28
C ALA A 34 -12.22 -0.25 -18.10
N MET A 35 -11.46 -1.31 -18.33
CA MET A 35 -10.82 -2.11 -17.28
C MET A 35 -9.73 -1.32 -16.55
N ARG A 36 -8.96 -0.50 -17.28
CA ARG A 36 -7.96 0.36 -16.69
C ARG A 36 -8.57 1.38 -15.72
N LEU A 37 -9.66 2.04 -16.14
CA LEU A 37 -10.38 3.00 -15.30
C LEU A 37 -11.00 2.33 -14.06
N ALA A 38 -11.56 1.14 -14.23
CA ALA A 38 -12.10 0.36 -13.12
C ALA A 38 -10.99 -0.04 -12.13
N GLN A 39 -9.81 -0.42 -12.63
CA GLN A 39 -8.66 -0.75 -11.79
C GLN A 39 -8.18 0.47 -11.01
N GLU A 40 -8.06 1.63 -11.63
CA GLU A 40 -7.66 2.87 -10.95
C GLU A 40 -8.62 3.22 -9.82
N SER A 41 -9.93 3.17 -10.08
CA SER A 41 -10.95 3.43 -9.06
C SER A 41 -10.87 2.43 -7.89
N TYR A 42 -10.63 1.16 -8.20
CA TYR A 42 -10.43 0.14 -7.16
C TYR A 42 -9.17 0.40 -6.34
N ASP A 43 -8.07 0.75 -6.99
CA ASP A 43 -6.79 1.00 -6.32
C ASP A 43 -6.87 2.20 -5.37
N GLU A 44 -7.57 3.26 -5.76
CA GLU A 44 -7.82 4.42 -4.90
C GLU A 44 -8.65 4.04 -3.66
N ASP A 45 -9.77 3.35 -3.86
CA ASP A 45 -10.61 2.89 -2.76
C ASP A 45 -9.87 1.93 -1.83
N PHE A 46 -9.10 1.01 -2.40
CA PHE A 46 -8.25 0.10 -1.64
C PHE A 46 -7.23 0.83 -0.78
N LEU A 47 -6.54 1.82 -1.34
CA LEU A 47 -5.53 2.59 -0.62
C LEU A 47 -6.12 3.35 0.58
N VAL A 48 -7.28 3.99 0.40
CA VAL A 48 -7.99 4.69 1.47
C VAL A 48 -8.39 3.71 2.57
N ARG A 49 -8.99 2.59 2.22
CA ARG A 49 -9.42 1.57 3.19
C ARG A 49 -8.24 0.91 3.89
N MET A 50 -7.17 0.65 3.19
CA MET A 50 -5.94 0.11 3.76
C MET A 50 -5.36 1.08 4.79
N ALA A 51 -5.26 2.36 4.45
CA ALA A 51 -4.77 3.38 5.37
C ALA A 51 -5.67 3.51 6.61
N TYR A 52 -6.97 3.53 6.43
CA TYR A 52 -7.92 3.55 7.54
C TYR A 52 -7.75 2.35 8.48
N ASN A 53 -7.75 1.14 7.94
CA ASN A 53 -7.65 -0.07 8.74
C ASN A 53 -6.28 -0.20 9.42
N SER A 54 -5.21 0.13 8.73
CA SER A 54 -3.86 0.10 9.27
C SER A 54 -3.71 1.04 10.47
N ASN A 55 -4.19 2.27 10.34
CA ASN A 55 -4.17 3.24 11.42
C ASN A 55 -5.13 2.89 12.56
N ALA A 56 -6.28 2.30 12.28
CA ALA A 56 -7.23 1.86 13.29
C ALA A 56 -6.64 0.78 14.20
N ILE A 57 -5.86 -0.14 13.66
CA ILE A 57 -5.12 -1.15 14.43
C ILE A 57 -4.14 -0.49 15.40
N GLU A 58 -3.53 0.62 15.01
CA GLU A 58 -2.61 1.40 15.86
C GLU A 58 -3.33 2.37 16.81
N GLY A 59 -4.64 2.35 16.87
CA GLY A 59 -5.45 3.14 17.79
C GLY A 59 -5.87 4.51 17.27
N SER A 60 -5.76 4.78 15.98
CA SER A 60 -6.25 6.03 15.40
C SER A 60 -7.76 6.21 15.59
N THR A 61 -8.18 7.43 15.84
CA THR A 61 -9.58 7.82 15.98
C THR A 61 -10.22 8.30 14.67
N LEU A 62 -9.45 8.35 13.57
CA LEU A 62 -9.96 8.73 12.27
C LEU A 62 -11.00 7.73 11.78
N THR A 63 -12.11 8.25 11.27
CA THR A 63 -13.11 7.44 10.56
C THR A 63 -12.67 7.19 9.12
N LEU A 64 -13.36 6.29 8.42
CA LEU A 64 -13.15 6.10 6.98
C LEU A 64 -13.40 7.40 6.21
N ALA A 65 -14.48 8.13 6.56
CA ALA A 65 -14.79 9.42 5.94
C ALA A 65 -13.68 10.46 6.19
N ASP A 66 -13.14 10.53 7.40
CA ASP A 66 -12.00 11.41 7.72
C ASP A 66 -10.78 11.05 6.84
N THR A 67 -10.53 9.77 6.67
CA THR A 67 -9.40 9.26 5.86
C THR A 67 -9.57 9.63 4.38
N GLU A 68 -10.78 9.57 3.86
CA GLU A 68 -11.11 10.03 2.50
C GLU A 68 -10.82 11.52 2.31
N ILE A 69 -11.22 12.34 3.28
CA ILE A 69 -10.96 13.79 3.26
C ILE A 69 -9.46 14.08 3.22
N ILE A 70 -8.67 13.36 4.02
CA ILE A 70 -7.21 13.49 4.04
C ILE A 70 -6.59 13.05 2.71
N TYR A 71 -7.12 11.98 2.12
CA TYR A 71 -6.69 11.52 0.79
C TYR A 71 -6.90 12.60 -0.29
N GLU A 72 -7.99 13.35 -0.19
CA GLU A 72 -8.30 14.47 -1.08
C GLU A 72 -7.43 15.72 -0.83
N GLY A 73 -6.56 15.69 0.17
CA GLY A 73 -5.61 16.76 0.48
C GLY A 73 -6.08 17.75 1.53
N GLU A 74 -7.20 17.51 2.19
CA GLU A 74 -7.75 18.38 3.22
C GLU A 74 -7.47 17.87 4.63
N PHE A 75 -7.59 18.75 5.62
CA PHE A 75 -7.52 18.41 7.03
C PHE A 75 -8.90 18.28 7.65
N VAL A 76 -9.00 17.38 8.63
CA VAL A 76 -10.23 17.17 9.39
C VAL A 76 -10.15 17.95 10.70
N ALA A 77 -11.07 18.88 10.92
CA ALA A 77 -11.15 19.62 12.16
C ALA A 77 -11.50 18.71 13.35
N GLY A 78 -10.87 18.96 14.49
CA GLY A 78 -11.14 18.23 15.73
C GLY A 78 -10.47 16.86 15.86
N LYS A 79 -9.69 16.44 14.89
CA LYS A 79 -8.90 15.21 14.96
C LYS A 79 -7.41 15.51 15.19
N PRO A 80 -6.68 14.61 15.89
CA PRO A 80 -5.27 14.84 16.17
C PRO A 80 -4.44 14.97 14.89
N GLY A 81 -3.58 15.98 14.82
CA GLY A 81 -2.71 16.22 13.67
C GLY A 81 -1.78 15.03 13.38
N ARG A 82 -1.28 14.37 14.41
CA ARG A 82 -0.42 13.19 14.29
C ARG A 82 -1.11 12.04 13.54
N GLU A 83 -2.38 11.79 13.83
CA GLU A 83 -3.16 10.76 13.14
C GLU A 83 -3.37 11.10 11.66
N GLN A 84 -3.59 12.38 11.36
CA GLN A 84 -3.75 12.85 9.99
C GLN A 84 -2.46 12.75 9.18
N ILE A 85 -1.33 13.07 9.80
CA ILE A 85 0.00 12.89 9.21
C ILE A 85 0.29 11.41 8.95
N ALA A 86 -0.11 10.52 9.86
CA ALA A 86 0.03 9.09 9.68
C ALA A 86 -0.73 8.58 8.44
N ALA A 87 -1.97 9.01 8.26
CA ALA A 87 -2.77 8.67 7.08
C ALA A 87 -2.11 9.19 5.80
N LYS A 88 -1.67 10.44 5.81
CA LYS A 88 -0.97 11.05 4.68
C LYS A 88 0.31 10.31 4.31
N GLY A 89 1.09 9.88 5.31
CA GLY A 89 2.30 9.09 5.09
C GLY A 89 2.04 7.77 4.38
N LEU A 90 0.94 7.09 4.71
CA LEU A 90 0.53 5.87 4.01
C LEU A 90 0.14 6.14 2.55
N PHE A 91 -0.50 7.27 2.26
CA PHE A 91 -0.81 7.67 0.89
C PHE A 91 0.44 7.99 0.10
N GLU A 92 1.40 8.69 0.69
CA GLU A 92 2.70 8.97 0.08
C GLU A 92 3.49 7.69 -0.18
N GLY A 93 3.46 6.75 0.76
CA GLY A 93 4.06 5.42 0.60
C GLY A 93 3.42 4.63 -0.54
N GLY A 94 2.10 4.67 -0.66
CA GLY A 94 1.36 4.04 -1.76
C GLY A 94 1.74 4.64 -3.12
N ALA A 95 1.85 5.96 -3.20
CA ALA A 95 2.30 6.65 -4.41
C ALA A 95 3.74 6.28 -4.78
N PHE A 96 4.62 6.16 -3.80
CA PHE A 96 6.00 5.72 -4.01
C PHE A 96 6.07 4.30 -4.59
N VAL A 97 5.30 3.35 -4.04
CA VAL A 97 5.22 1.99 -4.56
C VAL A 97 4.70 1.98 -5.99
N HIS A 98 3.66 2.77 -6.27
CA HIS A 98 3.12 2.89 -7.62
C HIS A 98 4.16 3.38 -8.62
N GLU A 99 4.96 4.37 -8.23
CA GLU A 99 6.05 4.90 -9.06
C GLU A 99 7.12 3.84 -9.37
N LEU A 100 7.48 3.00 -8.39
CA LEU A 100 8.38 1.87 -8.60
C LEU A 100 7.82 0.89 -9.64
N ILE A 101 6.53 0.60 -9.56
CA ILE A 101 5.86 -0.33 -10.48
C ILE A 101 5.82 0.25 -11.90
N VAL A 102 5.39 1.49 -12.05
CA VAL A 102 5.29 2.16 -13.36
C VAL A 102 6.64 2.26 -14.05
N ASN A 103 7.70 2.53 -13.30
CA ASN A 103 9.07 2.62 -13.82
C ASN A 103 9.78 1.27 -13.91
N ASN A 104 9.08 0.18 -13.59
CA ASN A 104 9.62 -1.19 -13.62
C ASN A 104 10.92 -1.33 -12.81
N LEU A 105 10.97 -0.69 -11.64
CA LEU A 105 12.12 -0.73 -10.74
C LEU A 105 11.98 -1.90 -9.78
N ALA A 106 13.07 -2.66 -9.62
CA ALA A 106 13.10 -3.75 -8.65
C ALA A 106 13.14 -3.21 -7.22
N LEU A 107 12.41 -3.87 -6.33
CA LEU A 107 12.47 -3.58 -4.91
C LEU A 107 13.84 -3.94 -4.35
N ASN A 108 14.46 -3.01 -3.63
CA ASN A 108 15.75 -3.19 -2.97
C ASN A 108 15.70 -2.62 -1.54
N GLU A 109 16.79 -2.76 -0.80
CA GLU A 109 16.87 -2.30 0.58
C GLU A 109 16.71 -0.77 0.70
N ALA A 110 17.26 0.01 -0.24
CA ALA A 110 17.09 1.46 -0.26
C ALA A 110 15.63 1.85 -0.43
N HIS A 111 14.93 1.21 -1.35
CA HIS A 111 13.49 1.43 -1.54
C HIS A 111 12.67 1.09 -0.29
N LEU A 112 13.03 0.03 0.44
CA LEU A 112 12.37 -0.32 1.70
C LEU A 112 12.58 0.74 2.77
N ARG A 113 13.76 1.33 2.85
CA ARG A 113 14.06 2.43 3.78
C ARG A 113 13.27 3.68 3.42
N ASP A 114 13.23 4.05 2.14
CA ASP A 114 12.48 5.21 1.65
C ASP A 114 10.98 5.03 1.94
N LEU A 115 10.44 3.84 1.70
CA LEU A 115 9.05 3.52 2.01
C LEU A 115 8.77 3.61 3.52
N HIS A 116 9.67 3.11 4.34
CA HIS A 116 9.56 3.21 5.80
C HIS A 116 9.52 4.66 6.25
N GLU A 117 10.38 5.51 5.69
CA GLU A 117 10.40 6.95 5.97
C GLU A 117 9.07 7.65 5.65
N CYS A 118 8.41 7.24 4.56
CA CYS A 118 7.08 7.75 4.24
C CYS A 118 6.01 7.35 5.25
N CYS A 119 6.04 6.09 5.70
CA CYS A 119 4.95 5.48 6.46
C CYS A 119 5.15 5.52 7.98
N ALA A 120 6.39 5.61 8.46
CA ALA A 120 6.69 5.60 9.88
C ALA A 120 6.58 7.00 10.47
N LEU A 121 5.89 7.10 11.60
CA LEU A 121 5.93 8.26 12.48
C LEU A 121 6.84 7.95 13.65
N ASP A 122 7.93 8.64 13.74
CA ASP A 122 8.79 8.62 14.93
C ASP A 122 8.44 9.76 15.88
#